data_8b0d64e13930ec82efd4b30bcf5f1ec2
#
_entry.id   8b0d64e13930ec82efd4b30bcf5f1ec2
#
_cell.length_a   1.000
_cell.length_b   1.000
_cell.length_c   1.000
_cell.angle_alpha   90.00
_cell.angle_beta   90.00
_cell.angle_gamma   90.00
#
_symmetry.space_group_name_H-M   'P 1'
#
loop_
_entity.id
_entity.type
_entity.pdbx_description
1 polymer ?
#
loop_
_entity_poly.entity_id
_entity_poly.type
_entity_poly.pdbx_seq_one_letter_code
_entity_poly.pdbx_strand_id
1 'polypeptide(L)'
;GSQLAVRSSAQEALAQHAAQQSAKAHQALQSTLLEALKEARFNMAELSIGTQIFLKAAAEAAEATPQQHEHIRRLVARERALQGHVARALHLMHAPPDLVHAHPERAARWQTLVQELQGVAAGLAPFSPQIDLEYAQIQKDAQRDLDRRFVESEFAMALREQDFHVASDEDGRLVIED
;
A
#
# COMPACT_ATOMS: atom_id res chain seq x y z
N GLY A 1 30.15 -6.06 -60.97
CA GLY A 1 29.03 -6.75 -60.31
C GLY A 1 29.36 -7.43 -58.96
N SER A 2 30.60 -7.93 -58.75
CA SER A 2 30.98 -8.72 -57.57
C SER A 2 31.04 -7.87 -56.26
N GLN A 3 31.43 -6.60 -56.32
CA GLN A 3 31.55 -5.72 -55.12
C GLN A 3 30.18 -5.33 -54.58
N LEU A 4 29.15 -5.15 -55.38
CA LEU A 4 27.79 -4.87 -54.96
C LEU A 4 27.15 -6.08 -54.30
N ALA A 5 27.38 -7.30 -54.82
CA ALA A 5 26.88 -8.53 -54.22
C ALA A 5 27.52 -8.83 -52.86
N VAL A 6 28.86 -8.56 -52.69
CA VAL A 6 29.57 -8.71 -51.42
C VAL A 6 29.09 -7.69 -50.36
N ARG A 7 28.84 -6.44 -50.74
CA ARG A 7 28.28 -5.41 -49.86
C ARG A 7 26.84 -5.79 -49.43
N SER A 8 26.02 -6.32 -50.33
CA SER A 8 24.66 -6.73 -50.00
C SER A 8 24.65 -7.93 -49.04
N SER A 9 25.52 -8.92 -49.24
CA SER A 9 25.62 -10.07 -48.36
C SER A 9 26.20 -9.70 -46.97
N ALA A 10 27.13 -8.75 -46.91
CA ALA A 10 27.65 -8.24 -45.66
C ALA A 10 26.58 -7.45 -44.88
N GLN A 11 25.76 -6.65 -45.56
CA GLN A 11 24.64 -5.95 -44.96
C GLN A 11 23.55 -6.92 -44.43
N GLU A 12 23.24 -7.97 -45.19
CA GLU A 12 22.32 -9.02 -44.77
C GLU A 12 22.85 -9.78 -43.54
N ALA A 13 24.15 -10.11 -43.50
CA ALA A 13 24.77 -10.77 -42.35
C ALA A 13 24.73 -9.87 -41.10
N LEU A 14 24.99 -8.56 -41.23
CA LEU A 14 24.88 -7.61 -40.13
C LEU A 14 23.44 -7.45 -39.64
N ALA A 15 22.46 -7.43 -40.57
CA ALA A 15 21.06 -7.34 -40.23
C ALA A 15 20.56 -8.59 -39.47
N GLN A 16 21.01 -9.78 -39.93
CA GLN A 16 20.72 -11.06 -39.26
C GLN A 16 21.34 -11.12 -37.86
N HIS A 17 22.61 -10.67 -37.73
CA HIS A 17 23.27 -10.60 -36.42
C HIS A 17 22.55 -9.66 -35.44
N ALA A 18 22.16 -8.49 -35.90
CA ALA A 18 21.41 -7.52 -35.10
C ALA A 18 20.04 -8.10 -34.71
N ALA A 19 19.34 -8.78 -35.61
CA ALA A 19 18.07 -9.43 -35.31
C ALA A 19 18.21 -10.56 -34.27
N GLN A 20 19.27 -11.36 -34.36
CA GLN A 20 19.56 -12.41 -33.37
C GLN A 20 19.92 -11.82 -32.00
N GLN A 21 20.67 -10.74 -31.93
CA GLN A 21 21.01 -10.04 -30.69
C GLN A 21 19.75 -9.47 -30.04
N SER A 22 18.90 -8.84 -30.84
CA SER A 22 17.61 -8.29 -30.36
C SER A 22 16.70 -9.40 -29.84
N ALA A 23 16.63 -10.53 -30.53
CA ALA A 23 15.82 -11.69 -30.09
C ALA A 23 16.33 -12.28 -28.77
N LYS A 24 17.65 -12.38 -28.59
CA LYS A 24 18.25 -12.83 -27.32
C LYS A 24 17.99 -11.84 -26.17
N ALA A 25 18.11 -10.53 -26.44
CA ALA A 25 17.81 -9.49 -25.48
C ALA A 25 16.33 -9.57 -25.03
N HIS A 26 15.43 -9.68 -25.99
CA HIS A 26 14.01 -9.84 -25.73
C HIS A 26 13.70 -11.06 -24.86
N GLN A 27 14.29 -12.21 -25.19
CA GLN A 27 14.11 -13.43 -24.42
C GLN A 27 14.64 -13.29 -22.99
N ALA A 28 15.81 -12.68 -22.79
CA ALA A 28 16.40 -12.44 -21.47
C ALA A 28 15.53 -11.51 -20.62
N LEU A 29 15.03 -10.42 -21.20
CA LEU A 29 14.17 -9.47 -20.51
C LEU A 29 12.79 -10.07 -20.18
N GLN A 30 12.21 -10.84 -21.06
CA GLN A 30 10.98 -11.61 -20.81
C GLN A 30 11.15 -12.60 -19.66
N SER A 31 12.28 -13.29 -19.59
CA SER A 31 12.61 -14.19 -18.49
C SER A 31 12.67 -13.44 -17.16
N THR A 32 13.32 -12.30 -17.13
CA THR A 32 13.38 -11.43 -15.93
C THR A 32 11.98 -10.95 -15.50
N LEU A 33 11.14 -10.57 -16.47
CA LEU A 33 9.76 -10.17 -16.19
C LEU A 33 8.96 -11.31 -15.57
N LEU A 34 9.03 -12.50 -16.14
CA LEU A 34 8.32 -13.67 -15.62
C LEU A 34 8.80 -14.07 -14.23
N GLU A 35 10.11 -14.03 -13.98
CA GLU A 35 10.68 -14.29 -12.65
C GLU A 35 10.21 -13.25 -11.62
N ALA A 36 10.25 -11.95 -11.96
CA ALA A 36 9.82 -10.89 -11.08
C ALA A 36 8.32 -10.99 -10.73
N LEU A 37 7.47 -11.30 -11.72
CA LEU A 37 6.05 -11.54 -11.50
C LEU A 37 5.80 -12.78 -10.63
N LYS A 38 6.54 -13.85 -10.85
CA LYS A 38 6.44 -15.08 -10.05
C LYS A 38 6.83 -14.84 -8.59
N GLU A 39 7.94 -14.14 -8.35
CA GLU A 39 8.39 -13.77 -6.99
C GLU A 39 7.37 -12.87 -6.28
N ALA A 40 6.80 -11.92 -7.01
CA ALA A 40 5.75 -11.04 -6.49
C ALA A 40 4.38 -11.72 -6.38
N ARG A 41 4.20 -12.90 -6.93
CA ARG A 41 2.93 -13.62 -7.01
C ARG A 41 1.84 -12.84 -7.74
N PHE A 42 2.22 -12.18 -8.83
CA PHE A 42 1.31 -11.47 -9.70
C PHE A 42 1.14 -12.17 -11.05
N ASN A 43 -0.08 -12.10 -11.57
CA ASN A 43 -0.35 -12.25 -12.99
C ASN A 43 -0.28 -10.88 -13.67
N MET A 44 0.16 -10.82 -14.92
CA MET A 44 0.24 -9.56 -15.67
C MET A 44 -1.10 -8.82 -15.71
N ALA A 45 -2.20 -9.54 -15.81
CA ALA A 45 -3.55 -8.98 -15.85
C ALA A 45 -4.00 -8.29 -14.53
N GLU A 46 -3.37 -8.63 -13.40
CA GLU A 46 -3.66 -8.04 -12.09
C GLU A 46 -2.96 -6.69 -11.87
N LEU A 47 -2.01 -6.36 -12.73
CA LEU A 47 -1.28 -5.10 -12.65
C LEU A 47 -2.11 -3.95 -13.19
N SER A 48 -1.83 -2.73 -12.74
CA SER A 48 -2.41 -1.53 -13.34
C SER A 48 -2.05 -1.44 -14.83
N ILE A 49 -2.94 -0.88 -15.64
CA ILE A 49 -2.75 -0.76 -17.09
C ILE A 49 -1.46 0.00 -17.41
N GLY A 50 -1.17 1.07 -16.67
CA GLY A 50 0.07 1.83 -16.82
C GLY A 50 1.31 0.97 -16.59
N THR A 51 1.34 0.18 -15.53
CA THR A 51 2.44 -0.74 -15.23
C THR A 51 2.58 -1.82 -16.29
N GLN A 52 1.49 -2.38 -16.82
CA GLN A 52 1.52 -3.33 -17.92
C GLN A 52 2.17 -2.75 -19.17
N ILE A 53 1.84 -1.51 -19.53
CA ILE A 53 2.42 -0.82 -20.69
C ILE A 53 3.91 -0.61 -20.49
N PHE A 54 4.34 -0.12 -19.33
CA PHE A 54 5.75 0.10 -19.02
C PHE A 54 6.56 -1.20 -19.00
N LEU A 55 6.02 -2.28 -18.43
CA LEU A 55 6.68 -3.58 -18.41
C LEU A 55 6.83 -4.19 -19.80
N LYS A 56 5.80 -4.10 -20.63
CA LYS A 56 5.87 -4.54 -22.03
C LYS A 56 6.94 -3.75 -22.79
N ALA A 57 6.96 -2.44 -22.68
CA ALA A 57 7.97 -1.60 -23.32
C ALA A 57 9.39 -1.92 -22.81
N ALA A 58 9.58 -2.13 -21.52
CA ALA A 58 10.86 -2.49 -20.94
C ALA A 58 11.36 -3.87 -21.39
N ALA A 59 10.45 -4.84 -21.54
CA ALA A 59 10.77 -6.18 -22.01
C ALA A 59 11.08 -6.26 -23.52
N GLU A 60 10.69 -5.25 -24.29
CA GLU A 60 10.94 -5.11 -25.73
C GLU A 60 12.17 -4.24 -26.04
N ALA A 61 12.97 -3.86 -25.05
CA ALA A 61 14.17 -3.09 -25.25
C ALA A 61 15.17 -3.85 -26.17
N ALA A 62 15.91 -3.10 -26.99
CA ALA A 62 16.85 -3.68 -27.98
C ALA A 62 18.04 -4.37 -27.31
N GLU A 63 18.41 -3.96 -26.09
CA GLU A 63 19.54 -4.50 -25.34
C GLU A 63 19.12 -4.93 -23.94
N ALA A 64 19.57 -6.10 -23.52
CA ALA A 64 19.36 -6.62 -22.16
C ALA A 64 20.48 -6.19 -21.23
N THR A 65 20.56 -4.89 -20.95
CA THR A 65 21.54 -4.35 -20.01
C THR A 65 21.15 -4.67 -18.55
N PRO A 66 22.09 -4.70 -17.59
CA PRO A 66 21.77 -4.82 -16.17
C PRO A 66 20.77 -3.78 -15.69
N GLN A 67 20.82 -2.57 -16.24
CA GLN A 67 19.88 -1.48 -15.93
C GLN A 67 18.46 -1.81 -16.42
N GLN A 68 18.28 -2.45 -17.57
CA GLN A 68 16.98 -2.86 -18.08
C GLN A 68 16.37 -3.97 -17.22
N HIS A 69 17.16 -4.96 -16.83
CA HIS A 69 16.71 -6.01 -15.91
C HIS A 69 16.26 -5.41 -14.57
N GLU A 70 17.05 -4.51 -14.03
CA GLU A 70 16.72 -3.85 -12.76
C GLU A 70 15.48 -2.95 -12.89
N HIS A 71 15.31 -2.28 -14.02
CA HIS A 71 14.12 -1.47 -14.28
C HIS A 71 12.84 -2.31 -14.24
N ILE A 72 12.83 -3.48 -14.85
CA ILE A 72 11.70 -4.43 -14.81
C ILE A 72 11.42 -4.84 -13.36
N ARG A 73 12.44 -5.22 -12.60
CA ARG A 73 12.28 -5.61 -11.19
C ARG A 73 11.71 -4.48 -10.34
N ARG A 74 12.16 -3.25 -10.55
CA ARG A 74 11.65 -2.07 -9.83
C ARG A 74 10.20 -1.76 -10.15
N LEU A 75 9.79 -1.89 -11.42
CA LEU A 75 8.40 -1.69 -11.80
C LEU A 75 7.47 -2.67 -11.09
N VAL A 76 7.83 -3.95 -11.06
CA VAL A 76 7.05 -4.99 -10.37
C VAL A 76 7.05 -4.75 -8.85
N ALA A 77 8.20 -4.44 -8.27
CA ALA A 77 8.30 -4.15 -6.83
C ALA A 77 7.49 -2.93 -6.42
N ARG A 78 7.48 -1.88 -7.24
CA ARG A 78 6.67 -0.68 -7.03
C ARG A 78 5.18 -1.01 -7.03
N GLU A 79 4.73 -1.78 -8.01
CA GLU A 79 3.32 -2.20 -8.09
C GLU A 79 2.91 -3.01 -6.86
N ARG A 80 3.77 -3.94 -6.40
CA ARG A 80 3.53 -4.70 -5.18
C ARG A 80 3.42 -3.80 -3.95
N ALA A 81 4.30 -2.81 -3.83
CA ALA A 81 4.26 -1.84 -2.73
C ALA A 81 2.95 -1.03 -2.76
N LEU A 82 2.54 -0.57 -3.94
CA LEU A 82 1.29 0.17 -4.11
C LEU A 82 0.06 -0.67 -3.73
N GLN A 83 0.01 -1.93 -4.16
CA GLN A 83 -1.09 -2.84 -3.79
C GLN A 83 -1.09 -3.14 -2.29
N GLY A 84 0.08 -3.29 -1.68
CA GLY A 84 0.21 -3.41 -0.23
C GLY A 84 -0.32 -2.18 0.52
N HIS A 85 -0.02 -1.00 0.02
CA HIS A 85 -0.53 0.27 0.57
C HIS A 85 -2.05 0.38 0.44
N VAL A 86 -2.61 0.03 -0.71
CA VAL A 86 -4.06 0.00 -0.93
C VAL A 86 -4.74 -0.98 0.02
N ALA A 87 -4.23 -2.20 0.13
CA ALA A 87 -4.77 -3.22 1.02
C ALA A 87 -4.72 -2.77 2.49
N ARG A 88 -3.62 -2.13 2.91
CA ARG A 88 -3.47 -1.59 4.27
C ARG A 88 -4.45 -0.45 4.52
N ALA A 89 -4.61 0.48 3.59
CA ALA A 89 -5.56 1.58 3.70
C ALA A 89 -7.00 1.07 3.86
N LEU A 90 -7.41 0.11 3.03
CA LEU A 90 -8.72 -0.54 3.12
C LEU A 90 -8.90 -1.25 4.47
N HIS A 91 -7.88 -1.97 4.93
CA HIS A 91 -7.92 -2.64 6.24
C HIS A 91 -8.14 -1.64 7.37
N LEU A 92 -7.40 -0.55 7.41
CA LEU A 92 -7.54 0.48 8.46
C LEU A 92 -8.90 1.17 8.41
N MET A 93 -9.45 1.44 7.22
CA MET A 93 -10.80 2.02 7.08
C MET A 93 -11.90 1.11 7.63
N HIS A 94 -11.75 -0.20 7.51
CA HIS A 94 -12.71 -1.19 8.01
C HIS A 94 -12.48 -1.58 9.47
N ALA A 95 -11.45 -1.07 10.10
CA ALA A 95 -11.10 -1.31 11.49
C ALA A 95 -11.00 0.00 12.29
N PRO A 96 -12.10 0.79 12.41
CA PRO A 96 -12.09 2.01 13.21
C PRO A 96 -11.74 1.68 14.65
N PRO A 97 -10.94 2.53 15.33
CA PRO A 97 -10.67 2.36 16.75
C PRO A 97 -11.94 2.39 17.58
N ASP A 98 -11.96 1.61 18.67
CA ASP A 98 -13.08 1.61 19.62
C ASP A 98 -13.35 3.05 20.14
N LEU A 99 -14.61 3.35 20.41
CA LEU A 99 -15.02 4.67 20.90
C LEU A 99 -14.56 5.86 20.04
N VAL A 100 -14.25 5.65 18.76
CA VAL A 100 -13.80 6.71 17.85
C VAL A 100 -14.82 7.86 17.76
N HIS A 101 -16.11 7.55 17.83
CA HIS A 101 -17.20 8.51 17.77
C HIS A 101 -17.69 9.00 19.14
N ALA A 102 -17.07 8.55 20.24
CA ALA A 102 -17.48 8.94 21.59
C ALA A 102 -17.15 10.40 21.92
N HIS A 103 -16.16 11.00 21.23
CA HIS A 103 -15.80 12.40 21.35
C HIS A 103 -15.76 13.08 19.98
N PRO A 104 -16.33 14.31 19.86
CA PRO A 104 -16.38 15.02 18.57
C PRO A 104 -14.99 15.25 17.94
N GLU A 105 -13.99 15.60 18.75
CA GLU A 105 -12.62 15.82 18.27
C GLU A 105 -11.98 14.54 17.72
N ARG A 106 -12.17 13.42 18.42
CA ARG A 106 -11.68 12.13 17.96
C ARG A 106 -12.38 11.68 16.69
N ALA A 107 -13.69 11.85 16.62
CA ALA A 107 -14.48 11.56 15.42
C ALA A 107 -14.02 12.40 14.22
N ALA A 108 -13.74 13.69 14.43
CA ALA A 108 -13.23 14.58 13.37
C ALA A 108 -11.83 14.16 12.89
N ARG A 109 -10.92 13.79 13.78
CA ARG A 109 -9.59 13.27 13.44
C ARG A 109 -9.69 11.97 12.64
N TRP A 110 -10.56 11.06 13.06
CA TRP A 110 -10.83 9.82 12.34
C TRP A 110 -11.37 10.09 10.94
N GLN A 111 -12.29 11.03 10.80
CA GLN A 111 -12.87 11.37 9.50
C GLN A 111 -11.83 11.96 8.55
N THR A 112 -10.93 12.80 9.05
CA THR A 112 -9.78 13.31 8.27
C THR A 112 -8.85 12.17 7.83
N LEU A 113 -8.54 11.25 8.74
CA LEU A 113 -7.72 10.07 8.43
C LEU A 113 -8.38 9.17 7.38
N VAL A 114 -9.68 8.95 7.48
CA VAL A 114 -10.44 8.16 6.48
C VAL A 114 -10.36 8.80 5.09
N GLN A 115 -10.43 10.13 4.99
CA GLN A 115 -10.25 10.83 3.71
C GLN A 115 -8.86 10.60 3.12
N GLU A 116 -7.81 10.65 3.93
CA GLU A 116 -6.44 10.32 3.49
C GLU A 116 -6.33 8.85 3.05
N LEU A 117 -6.90 7.92 3.82
CA LEU A 117 -6.94 6.50 3.48
C LEU A 117 -7.71 6.22 2.19
N GLN A 118 -8.81 6.93 1.94
CA GLN A 118 -9.54 6.85 0.68
C GLN A 118 -8.68 7.30 -0.51
N GLY A 119 -7.89 8.36 -0.35
CA GLY A 119 -6.92 8.80 -1.35
C GLY A 119 -5.88 7.73 -1.66
N VAL A 120 -5.34 7.06 -0.64
CA VAL A 120 -4.41 5.94 -0.81
C VAL A 120 -5.08 4.75 -1.49
N ALA A 121 -6.28 4.37 -1.05
CA ALA A 121 -7.04 3.26 -1.63
C ALA A 121 -7.41 3.49 -3.10
N ALA A 122 -7.63 4.74 -3.50
CA ALA A 122 -7.86 5.13 -4.88
C ALA A 122 -6.57 5.25 -5.73
N GLY A 123 -5.40 5.06 -5.14
CA GLY A 123 -4.12 5.20 -5.82
C GLY A 123 -3.71 6.66 -6.11
N LEU A 124 -4.37 7.64 -5.48
CA LEU A 124 -4.13 9.07 -5.70
C LEU A 124 -3.05 9.65 -4.77
N ALA A 125 -2.75 8.97 -3.67
CA ALA A 125 -1.77 9.39 -2.68
C ALA A 125 -0.95 8.20 -2.17
N PRO A 126 0.31 8.41 -1.74
CA PRO A 126 1.11 7.37 -1.11
C PRO A 126 0.61 7.11 0.32
N PHE A 127 0.84 5.88 0.81
CA PHE A 127 0.66 5.58 2.22
C PHE A 127 1.83 6.17 3.02
N SER A 128 1.60 7.30 3.68
CA SER A 128 2.64 7.99 4.44
C SER A 128 2.78 7.42 5.86
N PRO A 129 3.98 7.52 6.49
CA PRO A 129 4.17 7.15 7.89
C PRO A 129 3.27 7.92 8.86
N GLN A 130 2.83 9.13 8.48
CA GLN A 130 1.91 9.95 9.30
C GLN A 130 0.54 9.29 9.48
N ILE A 131 0.09 8.51 8.50
CA ILE A 131 -1.16 7.74 8.58
C ILE A 131 -1.09 6.74 9.74
N ASP A 132 0.00 5.97 9.82
CA ASP A 132 0.21 5.01 10.91
C ASP A 132 0.28 5.71 12.27
N LEU A 133 0.99 6.83 12.36
CA LEU A 133 1.12 7.59 13.60
C LEU A 133 -0.23 8.16 14.05
N GLU A 134 -1.01 8.71 13.14
CA GLU A 134 -2.32 9.27 13.45
C GLU A 134 -3.31 8.17 13.86
N TYR A 135 -3.32 7.05 13.16
CA TYR A 135 -4.14 5.89 13.54
C TYR A 135 -3.78 5.40 14.95
N ALA A 136 -2.49 5.22 15.22
CA ALA A 136 -2.01 4.78 16.53
C ALA A 136 -2.36 5.78 17.65
N GLN A 137 -2.32 7.08 17.36
CA GLN A 137 -2.68 8.11 18.32
C GLN A 137 -4.19 8.09 18.63
N ILE A 138 -5.04 7.98 17.63
CA ILE A 138 -6.49 7.85 17.81
C ILE A 138 -6.81 6.60 18.62
N GLN A 139 -6.17 5.48 18.30
CA GLN A 139 -6.34 4.20 19.02
C GLN A 139 -5.90 4.31 20.48
N LYS A 140 -4.78 4.96 20.75
CA LYS A 140 -4.28 5.18 22.10
C LYS A 140 -5.21 6.07 22.93
N ASP A 141 -5.74 7.11 22.33
CA ASP A 141 -6.70 8.00 23.01
C ASP A 141 -8.02 7.27 23.31
N ALA A 142 -8.48 6.44 22.38
CA ALA A 142 -9.64 5.57 22.59
C ALA A 142 -9.40 4.55 23.72
N GLN A 143 -8.23 3.92 23.75
CA GLN A 143 -7.88 2.96 24.80
C GLN A 143 -7.84 3.61 26.19
N ARG A 144 -7.27 4.81 26.31
CA ARG A 144 -7.28 5.55 27.57
C ARG A 144 -8.70 5.85 28.07
N ASP A 145 -9.60 6.11 27.16
CA ASP A 145 -11.00 6.36 27.46
C ASP A 145 -11.71 5.08 27.94
N LEU A 146 -11.44 3.96 27.32
CA LEU A 146 -11.91 2.64 27.77
C LEU A 146 -11.40 2.31 29.18
N ASP A 147 -10.10 2.48 29.40
CA ASP A 147 -9.46 2.19 30.70
C ASP A 147 -10.07 3.08 31.79
N ARG A 148 -10.29 4.37 31.51
CA ARG A 148 -10.94 5.28 32.43
C ARG A 148 -12.37 4.82 32.76
N ARG A 149 -13.17 4.50 31.77
CA ARG A 149 -14.56 4.03 31.97
C ARG A 149 -14.61 2.73 32.76
N PHE A 150 -13.65 1.84 32.52
CA PHE A 150 -13.54 0.61 33.29
C PHE A 150 -13.26 0.90 34.78
N VAL A 151 -12.27 1.73 35.08
CA VAL A 151 -11.92 2.11 36.46
C VAL A 151 -13.11 2.81 37.13
N GLU A 152 -13.78 3.74 36.44
CA GLU A 152 -14.97 4.43 36.95
C GLU A 152 -16.10 3.45 37.25
N SER A 153 -16.34 2.46 36.39
CA SER A 153 -17.34 1.42 36.57
C SER A 153 -17.04 0.55 37.80
N GLU A 154 -15.78 0.08 37.92
CA GLU A 154 -15.34 -0.71 39.09
C GLU A 154 -15.46 0.06 40.40
N PHE A 155 -15.08 1.34 40.37
CA PHE A 155 -15.21 2.23 41.53
C PHE A 155 -16.67 2.47 41.90
N ALA A 156 -17.55 2.71 40.93
CA ALA A 156 -18.97 2.84 41.15
C ALA A 156 -19.60 1.59 41.76
N MET A 157 -19.22 0.41 41.27
CA MET A 157 -19.67 -0.87 41.84
C MET A 157 -19.24 -1.00 43.31
N ALA A 158 -17.97 -0.71 43.62
CA ALA A 158 -17.42 -0.81 44.96
C ALA A 158 -18.15 0.19 45.93
N LEU A 159 -18.47 1.39 45.46
CA LEU A 159 -19.24 2.37 46.28
C LEU A 159 -20.66 1.91 46.49
N ARG A 160 -21.35 1.34 45.51
CA ARG A 160 -22.72 0.80 45.63
C ARG A 160 -22.78 -0.36 46.63
N GLU A 161 -21.76 -1.22 46.66
CA GLU A 161 -21.65 -2.28 47.65
C GLU A 161 -21.53 -1.77 49.09
N GLN A 162 -21.10 -0.51 49.26
CA GLN A 162 -21.00 0.20 50.55
C GLN A 162 -22.19 1.14 50.83
N ASP A 163 -23.32 0.99 50.12
CA ASP A 163 -24.54 1.79 50.23
C ASP A 163 -24.39 3.28 49.85
N PHE A 164 -23.38 3.63 49.04
CA PHE A 164 -23.28 5.00 48.48
C PHE A 164 -24.10 5.13 47.21
N HIS A 165 -24.75 6.27 47.03
CA HIS A 165 -25.38 6.61 45.76
C HIS A 165 -24.37 7.21 44.79
N VAL A 166 -24.29 6.66 43.60
CA VAL A 166 -23.38 7.09 42.55
C VAL A 166 -24.19 7.47 41.31
N ALA A 167 -23.99 8.71 40.84
CA ALA A 167 -24.55 9.19 39.58
C ALA A 167 -23.42 9.60 38.62
N SER A 168 -23.71 9.69 37.31
CA SER A 168 -22.82 10.30 36.35
C SER A 168 -23.30 11.69 36.00
N ASP A 169 -22.39 12.67 35.96
CA ASP A 169 -22.69 13.99 35.44
C ASP A 169 -22.80 14.00 33.89
N GLU A 170 -23.10 15.18 33.32
CA GLU A 170 -23.24 15.35 31.88
C GLU A 170 -21.95 15.05 31.09
N ASP A 171 -20.79 15.15 31.74
CA ASP A 171 -19.47 14.83 31.17
C ASP A 171 -19.09 13.36 31.38
N GLY A 172 -19.96 12.52 31.96
CA GLY A 172 -19.71 11.13 32.26
C GLY A 172 -18.81 10.88 33.47
N ARG A 173 -18.59 11.90 34.33
CA ARG A 173 -17.85 11.77 35.60
C ARG A 173 -18.76 11.20 36.67
N LEU A 174 -18.17 10.37 37.53
CA LEU A 174 -18.88 9.83 38.68
C LEU A 174 -19.03 10.91 39.76
N VAL A 175 -20.24 11.08 40.26
CA VAL A 175 -20.59 11.96 41.37
C VAL A 175 -21.17 11.12 42.50
N ILE A 176 -20.71 11.32 43.71
CA ILE A 176 -21.28 10.69 44.91
C ILE A 176 -22.38 11.64 45.45
N GLU A 177 -23.60 11.13 45.52
CA GLU A 177 -24.74 11.84 46.08
C GLU A 177 -24.92 11.41 47.53
N ASP A 178 -25.06 12.39 48.41
CA ASP A 178 -25.37 12.18 49.84
C ASP A 178 -26.83 11.78 50.07
#